data_e24dc478686f9c02589d4586d2e5cc7c
#
_entry.id   e24dc478686f9c02589d4586d2e5cc7c
#
_cell.length_a   1.000
_cell.length_b   1.000
_cell.length_c   1.000
_cell.angle_alpha   90.00
_cell.angle_beta   90.00
_cell.angle_gamma   90.00
#
_symmetry.space_group_name_H-M   'P 1'
#
loop_
_entity.id
_entity.type
_entity.pdbx_description
1 polymer ?
#
loop_
_entity_poly.entity_id
_entity_poly.type
_entity_poly.pdbx_seq_one_letter_code
_entity_poly.pdbx_strand_id
1 'polypeptide(L)'
;MGFERLLGNERLKENLRVSAQRGRFSHFYLISGPAGSGKHTLAKLLSAALQCQSESKPCMTCPACRKVLADTHPDLITVTDPEHKTVAVRIVRDARADMYVMPNEGSRKIYVFPQELGIEGQNALLKILEEPPQYGVFMLLSDNPEKL
;
A
#
# COMPACT_ATOMS: atom_id res chain seq x y z
N MET A 1 4.10 8.99 16.82
CA MET A 1 3.46 8.30 15.70
C MET A 1 4.44 8.09 14.55
N GLY A 2 4.18 7.09 13.70
CA GLY A 2 5.10 6.68 12.65
C GLY A 2 5.32 7.68 11.53
N PHE A 3 4.31 8.49 11.19
CA PHE A 3 4.42 9.46 10.09
C PHE A 3 5.43 10.57 10.35
N GLU A 4 5.81 10.77 11.59
CA GLU A 4 6.83 11.75 11.97
C GLU A 4 8.21 11.41 11.39
N ARG A 5 8.41 10.16 10.99
CA ARG A 5 9.65 9.70 10.36
C ARG A 5 9.80 10.18 8.92
N LEU A 6 8.70 10.66 8.32
CA LEU A 6 8.75 11.23 6.97
C LEU A 6 9.34 12.62 7.03
N LEU A 7 10.23 12.93 6.08
CA LEU A 7 10.82 14.24 5.96
C LEU A 7 10.02 15.08 4.96
N GLY A 8 9.87 16.38 5.24
CA GLY A 8 9.13 17.29 4.37
C GLY A 8 7.61 17.16 4.47
N ASN A 9 6.89 17.84 3.64
CA ASN A 9 5.42 17.89 3.48
C ASN A 9 4.59 17.67 4.76
N GLU A 10 4.65 18.64 5.68
CA GLU A 10 3.95 18.55 6.97
C GLU A 10 2.43 18.42 6.81
N ARG A 11 1.85 19.05 5.79
CA ARG A 11 0.40 18.97 5.52
C ARG A 11 -0.02 17.55 5.17
N LEU A 12 0.78 16.86 4.36
CA LEU A 12 0.52 15.46 4.01
C LEU A 12 0.57 14.57 5.24
N LYS A 13 1.58 14.76 6.09
CA LYS A 13 1.72 14.00 7.34
C LYS A 13 0.50 14.19 8.24
N GLU A 14 0.03 15.42 8.37
CA GLU A 14 -1.15 15.71 9.21
C GLU A 14 -2.40 15.07 8.65
N ASN A 15 -2.61 15.14 7.34
CA ASN A 15 -3.76 14.50 6.68
C ASN A 15 -3.74 12.99 6.88
N LEU A 16 -2.57 12.36 6.75
CA LEU A 16 -2.43 10.92 6.95
C LEU A 16 -2.73 10.54 8.41
N ARG A 17 -2.24 11.32 9.36
CA ARG A 17 -2.48 11.06 10.78
C ARG A 17 -3.96 11.13 11.11
N VAL A 18 -4.66 12.16 10.62
CA VAL A 18 -6.10 12.34 10.84
C VAL A 18 -6.88 11.19 10.22
N SER A 19 -6.55 10.81 8.98
CA SER A 19 -7.20 9.69 8.30
C SER A 19 -7.01 8.38 9.04
N ALA A 20 -5.78 8.12 9.53
CA ALA A 20 -5.46 6.91 10.27
C ALA A 20 -6.27 6.84 11.58
N GLN A 21 -6.36 7.95 12.32
CA GLN A 21 -7.11 7.99 13.57
C GLN A 21 -8.60 7.78 13.38
N ARG A 22 -9.15 8.25 12.26
CA ARG A 22 -10.57 8.09 11.93
C ARG A 22 -10.89 6.75 11.29
N GLY A 23 -9.89 5.93 10.96
CA GLY A 23 -10.09 4.67 10.26
C GLY A 23 -10.61 4.84 8.83
N ARG A 24 -10.41 6.00 8.23
CA ARG A 24 -10.87 6.31 6.88
C ARG A 24 -9.78 6.03 5.85
N PHE A 25 -9.75 4.83 5.34
CA PHE A 25 -8.77 4.42 4.35
C PHE A 25 -9.43 4.14 3.01
N SER A 26 -8.71 4.45 1.92
CA SER A 26 -9.13 4.10 0.57
C SER A 26 -8.74 2.67 0.24
N HIS A 27 -9.36 2.12 -0.81
CA HIS A 27 -8.97 0.84 -1.38
C HIS A 27 -7.79 0.97 -2.34
N PHE A 28 -7.41 2.18 -2.70
CA PHE A 28 -6.35 2.45 -3.68
C PHE A 28 -5.57 3.69 -3.29
N TYR A 29 -4.24 3.58 -3.32
CA TYR A 29 -3.33 4.71 -3.11
C TYR A 29 -2.33 4.77 -4.24
N LEU A 30 -2.20 5.94 -4.84
CA LEU A 30 -1.13 6.23 -5.80
C LEU A 30 -0.09 7.08 -5.08
N ILE A 31 1.12 6.55 -4.97
CA ILE A 31 2.23 7.23 -4.31
C ILE A 31 3.25 7.55 -5.40
N SER A 32 3.35 8.83 -5.77
CA SER A 32 4.22 9.27 -6.84
C SER A 32 5.27 10.25 -6.36
N GLY A 33 6.39 10.30 -7.06
CA GLY A 33 7.49 11.19 -6.79
C GLY A 33 8.77 10.66 -7.41
N PRO A 34 9.81 11.49 -7.53
CA PRO A 34 11.07 11.05 -8.10
C PRO A 34 11.74 9.97 -7.25
N ALA A 35 12.66 9.23 -7.87
CA ALA A 35 13.45 8.23 -7.15
C ALA A 35 14.14 8.88 -5.95
N GLY A 36 14.09 8.20 -4.79
CA GLY A 36 14.68 8.73 -3.56
C GLY A 36 13.82 9.72 -2.80
N SER A 37 12.57 9.95 -3.21
CA SER A 37 11.67 10.89 -2.54
C SER A 37 10.98 10.34 -1.28
N GLY A 38 11.25 9.08 -0.91
CA GLY A 38 10.65 8.48 0.28
C GLY A 38 9.34 7.74 0.02
N LYS A 39 9.02 7.39 -1.23
CA LYS A 39 7.80 6.66 -1.59
C LYS A 39 7.67 5.34 -0.86
N HIS A 40 8.75 4.57 -0.80
CA HIS A 40 8.75 3.27 -0.12
C HIS A 40 8.53 3.43 1.38
N THR A 41 9.14 4.46 1.97
CA THR A 41 8.95 4.76 3.39
C THR A 41 7.51 5.13 3.67
N LEU A 42 6.91 5.97 2.84
CA LEU A 42 5.51 6.37 2.98
C LEU A 42 4.59 5.14 2.85
N ALA A 43 4.81 4.29 1.85
CA ALA A 43 4.00 3.09 1.66
C ALA A 43 4.08 2.17 2.87
N LYS A 44 5.27 1.99 3.44
CA LYS A 44 5.47 1.16 4.63
C LYS A 44 4.76 1.74 5.85
N LEU A 45 4.87 3.05 6.09
CA LEU A 45 4.19 3.69 7.22
C LEU A 45 2.68 3.68 7.07
N LEU A 46 2.17 3.89 5.85
CA LEU A 46 0.74 3.81 5.58
C LEU A 46 0.24 2.38 5.79
N SER A 47 1.02 1.38 5.36
CA SER A 47 0.68 -0.03 5.57
C SER A 47 0.66 -0.37 7.07
N ALA A 48 1.61 0.16 7.84
CA ALA A 48 1.62 -0.01 9.29
C ALA A 48 0.36 0.59 9.92
N ALA A 49 -0.05 1.78 9.47
CA ALA A 49 -1.28 2.42 9.96
C ALA A 49 -2.52 1.58 9.65
N LEU A 50 -2.58 0.99 8.44
CA LEU A 50 -3.70 0.16 8.01
C LEU A 50 -3.80 -1.13 8.82
N GLN A 51 -2.67 -1.72 9.21
CA GLN A 51 -2.63 -2.95 9.99
C GLN A 51 -2.58 -2.73 11.49
N CYS A 52 -2.37 -1.50 11.94
CA CYS A 52 -2.18 -1.18 13.35
C CYS A 52 -3.40 -1.56 14.18
N GLN A 53 -3.15 -2.18 15.33
CA GLN A 53 -4.17 -2.64 16.27
C GLN A 53 -4.42 -1.65 17.41
N SER A 54 -3.70 -0.54 17.42
CA SER A 54 -3.78 0.49 18.45
C SER A 54 -4.73 1.63 18.04
N GLU A 55 -5.15 2.45 19.00
CA GLU A 55 -5.94 3.66 18.70
C GLU A 55 -5.12 4.75 18.03
N SER A 56 -3.84 4.86 18.37
CA SER A 56 -2.92 5.82 17.74
C SER A 56 -2.19 5.17 16.57
N LYS A 57 -2.71 5.34 15.37
CA LYS A 57 -2.21 4.66 14.17
C LYS A 57 -1.30 5.55 13.35
N PRO A 58 -0.12 5.06 12.90
CA PRO A 58 0.54 3.82 13.32
C PRO A 58 1.26 4.00 14.66
N CYS A 59 1.09 3.08 15.57
CA CYS A 59 1.74 3.18 16.89
C CYS A 59 3.21 2.76 16.86
N MET A 60 3.62 1.99 15.85
CA MET A 60 4.96 1.48 15.61
C MET A 60 5.43 0.42 16.62
N THR A 61 4.61 0.06 17.58
CA THR A 61 5.00 -0.85 18.67
C THR A 61 4.14 -2.09 18.79
N CYS A 62 2.92 -2.11 18.23
CA CYS A 62 2.08 -3.31 18.29
C CYS A 62 2.66 -4.40 17.35
N PRO A 63 2.25 -5.67 17.53
CA PRO A 63 2.77 -6.75 16.70
C PRO A 63 2.57 -6.51 15.19
N ALA A 64 1.42 -5.97 14.79
CA ALA A 64 1.14 -5.69 13.39
C ALA A 64 2.13 -4.65 12.81
N CYS A 65 2.34 -3.53 13.50
CA CYS A 65 3.31 -2.52 13.06
C CYS A 65 4.73 -3.09 13.00
N ARG A 66 5.13 -3.88 13.99
CA ARG A 66 6.47 -4.49 14.00
C ARG A 66 6.68 -5.41 12.81
N LYS A 67 5.66 -6.20 12.44
CA LYS A 67 5.75 -7.11 11.30
C LYS A 67 5.84 -6.32 9.99
N VAL A 68 5.07 -5.25 9.84
CA VAL A 68 5.15 -4.39 8.65
C VAL A 68 6.54 -3.78 8.53
N LEU A 69 7.09 -3.24 9.61
CA LEU A 69 8.41 -2.63 9.60
C LEU A 69 9.53 -3.63 9.30
N ALA A 70 9.35 -4.88 9.71
CA ALA A 70 10.32 -5.95 9.47
C ALA A 70 10.09 -6.68 8.13
N ASP A 71 9.10 -6.27 7.35
CA ASP A 71 8.70 -6.89 6.08
C ASP A 71 8.28 -8.37 6.25
N THR A 72 7.65 -8.68 7.38
CA THR A 72 7.22 -10.05 7.71
C THR A 72 5.71 -10.19 7.88
N HIS A 73 4.93 -9.12 7.67
CA HIS A 73 3.47 -9.21 7.82
C HIS A 73 2.85 -10.02 6.67
N PRO A 74 2.09 -11.10 6.97
CA PRO A 74 1.54 -11.96 5.92
C PRO A 74 0.45 -11.30 5.06
N ASP A 75 -0.17 -10.24 5.56
CA ASP A 75 -1.21 -9.49 4.84
C ASP A 75 -0.71 -8.21 4.20
N LEU A 76 0.62 -8.04 4.11
CA LEU A 76 1.27 -7.01 3.33
C LEU A 76 2.13 -7.71 2.27
N ILE A 77 1.69 -7.64 1.04
CA ILE A 77 2.29 -8.38 -0.07
C ILE A 77 2.90 -7.41 -1.06
N THR A 78 4.21 -7.52 -1.26
CA THR A 78 4.93 -6.71 -2.26
C THR A 78 5.00 -7.51 -3.55
N VAL A 79 4.48 -6.93 -4.64
CA VAL A 79 4.39 -7.58 -5.94
C VAL A 79 5.43 -6.99 -6.87
N THR A 80 6.39 -7.80 -7.32
CA THR A 80 7.45 -7.40 -8.24
C THR A 80 7.59 -8.41 -9.37
N ASP A 81 8.15 -7.96 -10.47
CA ASP A 81 8.45 -8.78 -11.63
C ASP A 81 9.88 -8.49 -12.08
N PRO A 82 10.87 -9.22 -11.56
CA PRO A 82 12.27 -8.94 -11.88
C PRO A 82 12.66 -9.26 -13.32
N GLU A 83 11.84 -10.01 -14.06
CA GLU A 83 12.12 -10.39 -15.43
C GLU A 83 11.69 -9.32 -16.43
N HIS A 84 10.88 -8.34 -16.01
CA HIS A 84 10.34 -7.33 -16.93
C HIS A 84 10.53 -5.93 -16.34
N LYS A 85 10.53 -4.93 -17.23
CA LYS A 85 10.60 -3.53 -16.82
C LYS A 85 9.32 -3.08 -16.14
N THR A 86 8.18 -3.50 -16.69
CA THR A 86 6.87 -3.31 -16.04
C THR A 86 6.32 -4.67 -15.64
N VAL A 87 5.47 -4.68 -14.61
CA VAL A 87 4.91 -5.94 -14.10
C VAL A 87 4.04 -6.60 -15.16
N ALA A 88 4.27 -7.87 -15.43
CA ALA A 88 3.47 -8.62 -16.38
C ALA A 88 2.00 -8.66 -15.94
N VAL A 89 1.07 -8.52 -16.89
CA VAL A 89 -0.36 -8.47 -16.59
C VAL A 89 -0.85 -9.74 -15.86
N ARG A 90 -0.23 -10.88 -16.15
CA ARG A 90 -0.55 -12.15 -15.48
C ARG A 90 -0.34 -12.03 -13.97
N ILE A 91 0.76 -11.41 -13.54
CA ILE A 91 1.09 -11.23 -12.13
C ILE A 91 0.07 -10.30 -11.46
N VAL A 92 -0.33 -9.23 -12.17
CA VAL A 92 -1.36 -8.30 -11.67
C VAL A 92 -2.71 -9.03 -11.52
N ARG A 93 -3.09 -9.86 -12.49
CA ARG A 93 -4.33 -10.63 -12.41
C ARG A 93 -4.33 -11.63 -11.27
N ASP A 94 -3.18 -12.27 -11.02
CA ASP A 94 -3.05 -13.20 -9.91
C ASP A 94 -3.21 -12.47 -8.57
N ALA A 95 -2.61 -11.30 -8.43
CA ALA A 95 -2.77 -10.48 -7.22
C ALA A 95 -4.22 -10.05 -7.04
N ARG A 96 -4.88 -9.66 -8.12
CA ARG A 96 -6.30 -9.29 -8.08
C ARG A 96 -7.18 -10.44 -7.60
N ALA A 97 -6.95 -11.64 -8.12
CA ALA A 97 -7.70 -12.83 -7.72
C ALA A 97 -7.44 -13.17 -6.25
N ASP A 98 -6.18 -13.09 -5.81
CA ASP A 98 -5.80 -13.37 -4.43
C ASP A 98 -6.39 -12.37 -3.45
N MET A 99 -6.67 -11.15 -3.88
CA MET A 99 -7.27 -10.13 -3.03
C MET A 99 -8.63 -10.57 -2.46
N TYR A 100 -9.36 -11.43 -3.17
CA TYR A 100 -10.65 -11.93 -2.70
C TYR A 100 -10.52 -13.04 -1.64
N VAL A 101 -9.30 -13.53 -1.40
CA VAL A 101 -9.02 -14.44 -0.28
C VAL A 101 -8.82 -13.57 0.97
N MET A 102 -9.50 -13.91 2.05
CA MET A 102 -9.46 -13.12 3.28
C MET A 102 -8.05 -12.96 3.86
N PRO A 103 -7.79 -11.88 4.62
CA PRO A 103 -6.50 -11.72 5.30
C PRO A 103 -6.20 -12.88 6.25
N ASN A 104 -4.91 -13.15 6.45
CA ASN A 104 -4.47 -14.22 7.35
C ASN A 104 -4.63 -13.83 8.82
N GLU A 105 -4.18 -12.64 9.20
CA GLU A 105 -4.23 -12.20 10.59
C GLU A 105 -4.60 -10.73 10.77
N GLY A 106 -4.39 -9.90 9.74
CA GLY A 106 -4.69 -8.48 9.80
C GLY A 106 -6.14 -8.18 9.48
N SER A 107 -6.55 -6.94 9.74
CA SER A 107 -7.87 -6.43 9.36
C SER A 107 -7.93 -6.00 7.91
N ARG A 108 -6.79 -5.86 7.26
CA ARG A 108 -6.64 -5.41 5.88
C ARG A 108 -5.70 -6.35 5.13
N LYS A 109 -5.91 -6.44 3.82
CA LYS A 109 -5.00 -7.15 2.92
C LYS A 109 -4.46 -6.15 1.92
N ILE A 110 -3.15 -5.94 1.94
CA ILE A 110 -2.49 -4.85 1.22
C ILE A 110 -1.54 -5.40 0.18
N TYR A 111 -1.69 -4.93 -1.06
CA TYR A 111 -0.76 -5.21 -2.15
C TYR A 111 -0.03 -3.94 -2.51
N VAL A 112 1.30 -3.97 -2.46
CA VAL A 112 2.16 -2.86 -2.86
C VAL A 112 2.86 -3.22 -4.16
N PHE A 113 2.74 -2.36 -5.15
CA PHE A 113 3.41 -2.49 -6.45
C PHE A 113 4.49 -1.41 -6.54
N PRO A 114 5.74 -1.72 -6.13
CA PRO A 114 6.82 -0.74 -6.22
C PRO A 114 7.35 -0.54 -7.64
N GLN A 115 6.98 -1.42 -8.55
CA GLN A 115 7.40 -1.42 -9.94
C GLN A 115 6.25 -0.89 -10.82
N GLU A 116 6.59 -0.19 -11.90
CA GLU A 116 5.61 0.37 -12.82
C GLU A 116 4.72 -0.72 -13.44
N LEU A 117 3.45 -0.37 -13.65
CA LEU A 117 2.49 -1.20 -14.37
C LEU A 117 2.27 -0.65 -15.77
N GLY A 118 2.14 -1.55 -16.76
CA GLY A 118 1.68 -1.17 -18.07
C GLY A 118 0.17 -0.90 -18.08
N ILE A 119 -0.35 -0.41 -19.19
CA ILE A 119 -1.78 -0.06 -19.33
C ILE A 119 -2.69 -1.25 -19.03
N GLU A 120 -2.34 -2.43 -19.53
CA GLU A 120 -3.14 -3.64 -19.29
C GLU A 120 -3.16 -4.02 -17.81
N GLY A 121 -2.02 -3.90 -17.11
CA GLY A 121 -1.95 -4.18 -15.68
C GLY A 121 -2.78 -3.19 -14.88
N GLN A 122 -2.70 -1.91 -15.22
CA GLN A 122 -3.51 -0.87 -14.57
C GLN A 122 -4.99 -1.14 -14.75
N ASN A 123 -5.42 -1.48 -15.96
CA ASN A 123 -6.82 -1.80 -16.24
C ASN A 123 -7.29 -3.03 -15.48
N ALA A 124 -6.41 -4.02 -15.32
CA ALA A 124 -6.73 -5.22 -14.55
C ALA A 124 -6.97 -4.90 -13.07
N LEU A 125 -6.18 -3.98 -12.49
CA LEU A 125 -6.41 -3.53 -11.12
C LEU A 125 -7.68 -2.71 -10.99
N LEU A 126 -7.94 -1.80 -11.93
CA LEU A 126 -9.10 -0.93 -11.86
C LEU A 126 -10.42 -1.70 -11.82
N LYS A 127 -10.46 -2.91 -12.39
CA LYS A 127 -11.66 -3.74 -12.35
C LYS A 127 -12.07 -4.13 -10.93
N ILE A 128 -11.11 -4.36 -10.03
CA ILE A 128 -11.45 -4.72 -8.66
C ILE A 128 -12.01 -3.54 -7.88
N LEU A 129 -11.67 -2.31 -8.30
CA LEU A 129 -12.13 -1.10 -7.62
C LEU A 129 -13.62 -0.82 -7.83
N GLU A 130 -14.27 -1.52 -8.74
CA GLU A 130 -15.71 -1.43 -8.95
C GLU A 130 -16.47 -2.08 -7.78
N GLU A 131 -15.97 -3.23 -7.29
CA GLU A 131 -16.52 -3.94 -6.13
C GLU A 131 -15.39 -4.53 -5.28
N PRO A 132 -14.61 -3.68 -4.59
CA PRO A 132 -13.48 -4.18 -3.81
C PRO A 132 -13.95 -4.88 -2.54
N PRO A 133 -13.21 -5.91 -2.07
CA PRO A 133 -13.43 -6.42 -0.72
C PRO A 133 -13.19 -5.30 0.30
N GLN A 134 -13.96 -5.26 1.37
CA GLN A 134 -13.83 -4.20 2.38
C GLN A 134 -12.42 -4.12 2.97
N TYR A 135 -11.75 -5.25 3.09
CA TYR A 135 -10.39 -5.33 3.65
C TYR A 135 -9.29 -5.01 2.64
N GLY A 136 -9.60 -4.90 1.36
CA GLY A 136 -8.60 -4.83 0.29
C GLY A 136 -8.03 -3.44 0.06
N VAL A 137 -6.71 -3.36 -0.11
CA VAL A 137 -6.00 -2.11 -0.41
C VAL A 137 -4.91 -2.39 -1.44
N PHE A 138 -4.83 -1.53 -2.45
CA PHE A 138 -3.73 -1.52 -3.43
C PHE A 138 -2.94 -0.23 -3.31
N MET A 139 -1.61 -0.34 -3.34
CA MET A 139 -0.70 0.81 -3.37
C MET A 139 0.17 0.71 -4.61
N LEU A 140 0.12 1.72 -5.47
CA LEU A 140 1.00 1.83 -6.63
C LEU A 140 2.05 2.91 -6.36
N LEU A 141 3.32 2.57 -6.55
CA LEU A 141 4.43 3.50 -6.44
C LEU A 141 4.92 3.83 -7.85
N SER A 142 5.04 5.12 -8.16
CA SER A 142 5.45 5.55 -9.50
C SER A 142 6.43 6.71 -9.44
N ASP A 143 7.45 6.66 -10.28
CA ASP A 143 8.38 7.77 -10.45
C ASP A 143 7.79 8.85 -11.38
N ASN A 144 6.81 8.49 -12.17
CA ASN A 144 6.19 9.38 -13.15
C ASN A 144 4.67 9.17 -13.16
N PRO A 145 3.89 10.07 -12.54
CA PRO A 145 2.44 9.91 -12.46
C PRO A 145 1.75 9.99 -13.83
N GLU A 146 2.39 10.56 -14.84
CA GLU A 146 1.83 10.64 -16.20
C GLU A 146 1.72 9.27 -16.86
N LYS A 147 2.47 8.28 -16.39
CA LYS A 147 2.38 6.90 -16.89
C LYS A 147 1.15 6.14 -16.36
N LEU A 148 0.44 6.74 -15.45
CA LEU A 148 -0.75 6.19 -14.84
C LEU A 148 -2.00 6.96 -15.33
#